data_ec8a15afc8f90c5939b3a9cf80b8236e
#
_entry.id   ec8a15afc8f90c5939b3a9cf80b8236e
#
_cell.length_a   1.000
_cell.length_b   1.000
_cell.length_c   1.000
_cell.angle_alpha   90.00
_cell.angle_beta   90.00
_cell.angle_gamma   90.00
#
_symmetry.space_group_name_H-M   'P 1'
#
loop_
_entity.id
_entity.type
_entity.pdbx_description
1 polymer ?
#
loop_
_entity_poly.entity_id
_entity_poly.type
_entity_poly.pdbx_seq_one_letter_code
_entity_poly.pdbx_strand_id
1 'polypeptide(L)'
;KSFIDFIEKVPSFGKSFICIDDKNNNEIIKKIKIKNFYTYGTNLKSQFLIKNINQLKEFSEFNLDIRLPGKKNTTIKNVRIPLIGLHNIRNATAAAAVTITLGISKKIIKQGLREFKGVQRRFNKIFMHRETIFFDDYAHHPTEIKEVLNGVKQAYKEEEIICVFQPHRISRLKDLRNEFSSSFRKADSVILCPIYAAGEKKKLGFKYYNFAKQIIKNSKVRVYLVKDQYQLGKFAKQNLYGKKIVIGMGAGSISNWMRELPHLV
;
A
#
# COMPACT_ATOMS: atom_id res chain seq x y z
N LYS A 1 2.56 18.16 15.23
CA LYS A 1 1.57 18.78 16.11
C LYS A 1 0.19 18.11 15.95
N SER A 2 -0.43 18.13 14.78
CA SER A 2 -1.80 17.61 14.53
C SER A 2 -2.04 16.15 14.95
N PHE A 3 -1.07 15.25 14.78
CA PHE A 3 -1.20 13.86 15.25
C PHE A 3 -1.16 13.73 16.77
N ILE A 4 -0.36 14.56 17.44
CA ILE A 4 -0.33 14.62 18.91
C ILE A 4 -1.70 15.08 19.41
N ASP A 5 -2.18 16.20 18.88
CA ASP A 5 -3.49 16.77 19.23
C ASP A 5 -4.63 15.76 19.01
N PHE A 6 -4.55 14.97 17.92
CA PHE A 6 -5.52 13.90 17.62
C PHE A 6 -5.52 12.79 18.67
N ILE A 7 -4.34 12.31 19.07
CA ILE A 7 -4.20 11.25 20.08
C ILE A 7 -4.67 11.76 21.46
N GLU A 8 -4.31 13.00 21.81
CA GLU A 8 -4.66 13.61 23.11
C GLU A 8 -6.16 13.92 23.27
N LYS A 9 -6.93 13.93 22.17
CA LYS A 9 -8.39 14.06 22.20
C LYS A 9 -9.13 12.76 22.50
N VAL A 10 -8.43 11.63 22.59
CA VAL A 10 -9.06 10.35 22.96
C VAL A 10 -9.50 10.42 24.42
N PRO A 11 -10.80 10.18 24.74
CA PRO A 11 -11.29 10.26 26.11
C PRO A 11 -10.61 9.22 27.01
N SER A 12 -10.66 9.43 28.32
CA SER A 12 -9.99 8.59 29.32
C SER A 12 -10.37 7.11 29.27
N PHE A 13 -11.59 6.80 28.84
CA PHE A 13 -12.07 5.43 28.65
C PHE A 13 -11.72 4.84 27.28
N GLY A 14 -11.29 5.67 26.30
CA GLY A 14 -10.88 5.24 24.97
C GLY A 14 -9.41 4.78 24.93
N LYS A 15 -8.98 4.22 23.82
CA LYS A 15 -7.60 3.79 23.58
C LYS A 15 -7.15 4.19 22.19
N SER A 16 -5.90 4.64 22.06
CA SER A 16 -5.23 4.82 20.78
C SER A 16 -4.41 3.58 20.45
N PHE A 17 -4.28 3.28 19.15
CA PHE A 17 -3.44 2.18 18.66
C PHE A 17 -2.39 2.75 17.72
N ILE A 18 -1.11 2.62 18.05
CA ILE A 18 -0.01 3.30 17.39
C ILE A 18 0.96 2.28 16.80
N CYS A 19 1.19 2.36 15.48
CA CYS A 19 2.20 1.54 14.80
C CYS A 19 3.60 2.09 15.12
N ILE A 20 4.43 1.32 15.82
CA ILE A 20 5.80 1.73 16.19
C ILE A 20 6.88 1.31 15.19
N ASP A 21 6.49 0.77 14.05
CA ASP A 21 7.41 0.53 12.93
C ASP A 21 7.78 1.84 12.20
N ASP A 22 6.97 2.89 12.36
CA ASP A 22 7.23 4.22 11.80
C ASP A 22 8.03 5.09 12.77
N LYS A 23 9.12 5.68 12.28
CA LYS A 23 10.00 6.54 13.08
C LYS A 23 9.27 7.76 13.63
N ASN A 24 8.37 8.37 12.84
CA ASN A 24 7.62 9.55 13.28
C ASN A 24 6.67 9.22 14.43
N ASN A 25 6.05 8.03 14.42
CA ASN A 25 5.19 7.58 15.50
C ASN A 25 5.96 7.37 16.81
N ASN A 26 7.20 6.89 16.73
CA ASN A 26 8.06 6.79 17.90
C ASN A 26 8.38 8.18 18.52
N GLU A 27 8.58 9.21 17.70
CA GLU A 27 8.77 10.58 18.17
C GLU A 27 7.47 11.18 18.73
N ILE A 28 6.32 10.83 18.17
CA ILE A 28 5.01 11.22 18.70
C ILE A 28 4.80 10.64 20.10
N ILE A 29 5.06 9.35 20.29
CA ILE A 29 4.90 8.65 21.58
C ILE A 29 5.71 9.31 22.71
N LYS A 30 6.90 9.83 22.40
CA LYS A 30 7.72 10.54 23.37
C LYS A 30 7.11 11.89 23.82
N LYS A 31 6.27 12.50 22.99
CA LYS A 31 5.70 13.85 23.17
C LYS A 31 4.28 13.86 23.69
N ILE A 32 3.53 12.74 23.57
CA ILE A 32 2.15 12.66 24.09
C ILE A 32 2.14 12.54 25.61
N LYS A 33 1.25 13.29 26.24
CA LYS A 33 1.07 13.32 27.71
C LYS A 33 0.21 12.15 28.20
N ILE A 34 -0.75 11.72 27.38
CA ILE A 34 -1.70 10.64 27.70
C ILE A 34 -1.04 9.30 27.42
N LYS A 35 -0.99 8.42 28.43
CA LYS A 35 -0.46 7.05 28.28
C LYS A 35 -1.55 6.01 27.96
N ASN A 36 -2.67 6.44 27.40
CA ASN A 36 -3.81 5.59 27.11
C ASN A 36 -3.78 5.04 25.67
N PHE A 37 -2.68 4.35 25.32
CA PHE A 37 -2.48 3.77 24.01
C PHE A 37 -1.90 2.37 24.08
N TYR A 38 -2.10 1.63 23.01
CA TYR A 38 -1.41 0.37 22.72
C TYR A 38 -0.55 0.50 21.47
N THR A 39 0.54 -0.26 21.43
CA THR A 39 1.47 -0.27 20.30
C THR A 39 1.35 -1.56 19.51
N TYR A 40 1.51 -1.44 18.18
CA TYR A 40 1.54 -2.60 17.30
C TYR A 40 2.61 -2.46 16.21
N GLY A 41 2.99 -3.59 15.61
CA GLY A 41 3.96 -3.64 14.51
C GLY A 41 4.86 -4.86 14.57
N THR A 42 5.92 -4.83 13.76
CA THR A 42 6.98 -5.85 13.72
C THR A 42 8.10 -5.57 14.72
N ASN A 43 8.16 -4.36 15.29
CA ASN A 43 9.13 -4.00 16.30
C ASN A 43 8.92 -4.82 17.57
N LEU A 44 9.98 -5.41 18.11
CA LEU A 44 9.95 -6.29 19.30
C LEU A 44 9.34 -5.64 20.55
N LYS A 45 9.31 -4.32 20.62
CA LYS A 45 8.68 -3.54 21.70
C LYS A 45 7.17 -3.39 21.55
N SER A 46 6.58 -3.88 20.46
CA SER A 46 5.13 -3.81 20.23
C SER A 46 4.38 -4.68 21.20
N GLN A 47 3.26 -4.15 21.74
CA GLN A 47 2.34 -4.92 22.56
C GLN A 47 1.53 -5.93 21.73
N PHE A 48 1.17 -5.54 20.50
CA PHE A 48 0.64 -6.45 19.49
C PHE A 48 1.74 -6.66 18.44
N LEU A 49 2.56 -7.70 18.67
CA LEU A 49 3.76 -7.96 17.89
C LEU A 49 3.48 -8.94 16.74
N ILE A 50 3.74 -8.50 15.53
CA ILE A 50 3.66 -9.27 14.30
C ILE A 50 4.93 -10.12 14.15
N LYS A 51 4.77 -11.43 13.94
CA LYS A 51 5.88 -12.39 13.73
C LYS A 51 5.58 -13.38 12.62
N ASN A 52 6.62 -14.05 12.15
CA ASN A 52 6.53 -15.18 11.21
C ASN A 52 5.67 -14.84 9.98
N ILE A 53 5.99 -13.72 9.35
CA ILE A 53 5.29 -13.24 8.17
C ILE A 53 5.63 -14.12 6.97
N ASN A 54 4.60 -14.67 6.33
CA ASN A 54 4.69 -15.37 5.07
C ASN A 54 3.72 -14.71 4.06
N GLN A 55 4.25 -14.21 2.95
CA GLN A 55 3.46 -13.57 1.90
C GLN A 55 3.39 -14.49 0.69
N LEU A 56 2.18 -14.86 0.31
CA LEU A 56 1.86 -15.70 -0.85
C LEU A 56 1.08 -14.87 -1.87
N LYS A 57 0.90 -15.39 -3.09
CA LYS A 57 0.28 -14.64 -4.20
C LYS A 57 -1.13 -14.11 -3.89
N GLU A 58 -1.90 -14.86 -3.08
CA GLU A 58 -3.31 -14.53 -2.81
C GLU A 58 -3.58 -14.11 -1.37
N PHE A 59 -2.64 -14.34 -0.46
CA PHE A 59 -2.85 -14.03 0.95
C PHE A 59 -1.52 -13.81 1.68
N SER A 60 -1.60 -13.16 2.83
CA SER A 60 -0.52 -13.12 3.82
C SER A 60 -0.92 -13.90 5.07
N GLU A 61 0.06 -14.60 5.66
CA GLU A 61 -0.09 -15.30 6.93
C GLU A 61 0.96 -14.82 7.92
N PHE A 62 0.56 -14.67 9.18
CA PHE A 62 1.46 -14.22 10.25
C PHE A 62 1.00 -14.69 11.62
N ASN A 63 1.87 -14.60 12.62
CA ASN A 63 1.52 -14.79 14.02
C ASN A 63 1.40 -13.45 14.72
N LEU A 64 0.47 -13.34 15.67
CA LEU A 64 0.24 -12.15 16.47
C LEU A 64 0.44 -12.45 17.94
N ASP A 65 1.56 -12.00 18.53
CA ASP A 65 1.80 -12.03 19.97
C ASP A 65 1.09 -10.85 20.64
N ILE A 66 0.39 -11.12 21.72
CA ILE A 66 -0.40 -10.17 22.50
C ILE A 66 0.22 -10.06 23.90
N ARG A 67 0.71 -8.87 24.23
CA ARG A 67 1.46 -8.55 25.45
C ARG A 67 0.83 -7.35 26.15
N LEU A 68 -0.32 -7.56 26.76
CA LEU A 68 -1.06 -6.51 27.45
C LEU A 68 -0.65 -6.42 28.93
N PRO A 69 -0.48 -5.21 29.48
CA PRO A 69 -0.18 -5.04 30.90
C PRO A 69 -1.20 -5.75 31.79
N GLY A 70 -0.72 -6.45 32.82
CA GLY A 70 -1.57 -7.18 33.78
C GLY A 70 -2.26 -8.43 33.21
N LYS A 71 -1.96 -8.84 31.97
CA LYS A 71 -2.52 -10.05 31.34
C LYS A 71 -1.42 -11.04 30.96
N LYS A 72 -1.75 -12.34 30.99
CA LYS A 72 -0.85 -13.38 30.47
C LYS A 72 -0.60 -13.16 28.97
N ASN A 73 0.67 -13.23 28.57
CA ASN A 73 1.03 -13.16 27.13
C ASN A 73 0.39 -14.33 26.38
N THR A 74 -0.16 -14.03 25.21
CA THR A 74 -0.82 -15.01 24.36
C THR A 74 -0.48 -14.77 22.90
N THR A 75 -0.61 -15.83 22.07
CA THR A 75 -0.36 -15.75 20.63
C THR A 75 -1.59 -16.23 19.85
N ILE A 76 -1.90 -15.53 18.78
CA ILE A 76 -2.79 -16.04 17.72
C ILE A 76 -1.87 -16.53 16.60
N LYS A 77 -1.82 -17.84 16.38
CA LYS A 77 -1.00 -18.44 15.32
C LYS A 77 -1.76 -18.48 14.00
N ASN A 78 -1.03 -18.37 12.89
CA ASN A 78 -1.52 -18.54 11.53
C ASN A 78 -2.75 -17.63 11.24
N VAL A 79 -2.61 -16.35 11.57
CA VAL A 79 -3.59 -15.33 11.16
C VAL A 79 -3.43 -15.13 9.65
N ARG A 80 -4.52 -15.30 8.91
CA ARG A 80 -4.51 -15.18 7.45
C ARG A 80 -5.41 -14.03 7.00
N ILE A 81 -4.91 -13.24 6.05
CA ILE A 81 -5.66 -12.18 5.38
C ILE A 81 -5.53 -12.36 3.86
N PRO A 82 -6.60 -12.19 3.07
CA PRO A 82 -6.57 -12.30 1.61
C PRO A 82 -6.01 -11.04 0.94
N LEU A 83 -4.94 -10.51 1.50
CA LEU A 83 -4.24 -9.31 1.04
C LEU A 83 -2.74 -9.52 1.17
N ILE A 84 -1.97 -8.94 0.26
CA ILE A 84 -0.51 -8.96 0.29
C ILE A 84 0.05 -7.61 0.78
N GLY A 85 1.30 -7.64 1.22
CA GLY A 85 2.02 -6.46 1.67
C GLY A 85 1.98 -6.25 3.18
N LEU A 86 3.13 -5.86 3.72
CA LEU A 86 3.31 -5.62 5.16
C LEU A 86 2.35 -4.55 5.71
N HIS A 87 2.02 -3.53 4.89
CA HIS A 87 1.06 -2.51 5.26
C HIS A 87 -0.34 -3.07 5.54
N ASN A 88 -0.79 -4.08 4.77
CA ASN A 88 -2.07 -4.75 5.02
C ASN A 88 -2.02 -5.64 6.26
N ILE A 89 -0.90 -6.28 6.54
CA ILE A 89 -0.68 -7.03 7.78
C ILE A 89 -0.75 -6.08 8.99
N ARG A 90 -0.15 -4.89 8.90
CA ARG A 90 -0.24 -3.87 9.95
C ARG A 90 -1.68 -3.38 10.15
N ASN A 91 -2.42 -3.13 9.07
CA ASN A 91 -3.83 -2.73 9.14
C ASN A 91 -4.69 -3.83 9.79
N ALA A 92 -4.51 -5.09 9.41
CA ALA A 92 -5.18 -6.24 10.01
C ALA A 92 -4.83 -6.39 11.51
N THR A 93 -3.56 -6.13 11.86
CA THR A 93 -3.10 -6.15 13.26
C THR A 93 -3.75 -5.03 14.08
N ALA A 94 -3.90 -3.83 13.52
CA ALA A 94 -4.61 -2.73 14.17
C ALA A 94 -6.08 -3.12 14.42
N ALA A 95 -6.78 -3.66 13.43
CA ALA A 95 -8.15 -4.16 13.58
C ALA A 95 -8.25 -5.27 14.64
N ALA A 96 -7.33 -6.24 14.63
CA ALA A 96 -7.26 -7.28 15.64
C ALA A 96 -7.00 -6.71 17.04
N ALA A 97 -6.10 -5.73 17.17
CA ALA A 97 -5.79 -5.10 18.45
C ALA A 97 -7.03 -4.39 19.05
N VAL A 98 -7.75 -3.64 18.23
CA VAL A 98 -9.01 -2.99 18.64
C VAL A 98 -10.02 -4.05 19.11
N THR A 99 -10.30 -5.06 18.30
CA THR A 99 -11.32 -6.09 18.61
C THR A 99 -10.95 -6.96 19.81
N ILE A 100 -9.65 -7.25 20.01
CA ILE A 100 -9.17 -7.95 21.22
C ILE A 100 -9.42 -7.13 22.48
N THR A 101 -9.18 -5.81 22.43
CA THR A 101 -9.43 -4.94 23.60
C THR A 101 -10.89 -4.75 23.90
N LEU A 102 -11.78 -4.95 22.92
CA LEU A 102 -13.22 -5.00 23.07
C LEU A 102 -13.75 -6.37 23.54
N GLY A 103 -12.87 -7.35 23.79
CA GLY A 103 -13.26 -8.67 24.32
C GLY A 103 -13.72 -9.67 23.26
N ILE A 104 -13.57 -9.36 21.97
CA ILE A 104 -13.92 -10.32 20.91
C ILE A 104 -12.98 -11.53 20.95
N SER A 105 -13.54 -12.72 20.78
CA SER A 105 -12.76 -13.96 20.85
C SER A 105 -11.78 -14.08 19.71
N LYS A 106 -10.60 -14.67 19.97
CA LYS A 106 -9.54 -14.90 18.98
C LYS A 106 -10.03 -15.70 17.77
N LYS A 107 -10.97 -16.63 17.97
CA LYS A 107 -11.58 -17.45 16.91
C LYS A 107 -12.34 -16.56 15.92
N ILE A 108 -13.21 -15.68 16.43
CA ILE A 108 -14.00 -14.75 15.61
C ILE A 108 -13.10 -13.77 14.86
N ILE A 109 -12.09 -13.21 15.53
CA ILE A 109 -11.13 -12.28 14.92
C ILE A 109 -10.39 -12.96 13.76
N LYS A 110 -9.89 -14.17 13.98
CA LYS A 110 -9.17 -14.93 12.97
C LYS A 110 -10.07 -15.26 11.77
N GLN A 111 -11.31 -15.60 12.01
CA GLN A 111 -12.31 -15.86 10.97
C GLN A 111 -12.62 -14.59 10.18
N GLY A 112 -12.95 -13.48 10.83
CA GLY A 112 -13.26 -12.21 10.17
C GLY A 112 -12.12 -11.66 9.31
N LEU A 113 -10.86 -11.79 9.79
CA LEU A 113 -9.69 -11.41 9.00
C LEU A 113 -9.51 -12.30 7.77
N ARG A 114 -9.76 -13.60 7.87
CA ARG A 114 -9.67 -14.54 6.75
C ARG A 114 -10.77 -14.32 5.69
N GLU A 115 -11.97 -13.97 6.13
CA GLU A 115 -13.14 -13.76 5.26
C GLU A 115 -13.23 -12.33 4.70
N PHE A 116 -12.31 -11.45 5.07
CA PHE A 116 -12.28 -10.08 4.61
C PHE A 116 -12.09 -10.00 3.10
N LYS A 117 -13.05 -9.42 2.39
CA LYS A 117 -13.03 -9.37 0.92
C LYS A 117 -12.18 -8.24 0.33
N GLY A 118 -11.43 -7.52 1.18
CA GLY A 118 -10.64 -6.35 0.76
C GLY A 118 -11.50 -5.08 0.63
N VAL A 119 -10.86 -4.02 0.18
CA VAL A 119 -11.47 -2.73 -0.13
C VAL A 119 -11.22 -2.45 -1.61
N GLN A 120 -12.19 -1.89 -2.32
CA GLN A 120 -12.00 -1.51 -3.71
C GLN A 120 -10.75 -0.64 -3.90
N ARG A 121 -10.05 -0.85 -5.00
CA ARG A 121 -8.80 -0.14 -5.33
C ARG A 121 -7.67 -0.36 -4.29
N ARG A 122 -7.63 -1.53 -3.65
CA ARG A 122 -6.53 -1.97 -2.78
C ARG A 122 -6.01 -3.31 -3.28
N PHE A 123 -5.16 -3.26 -4.30
CA PHE A 123 -4.59 -4.41 -4.99
C PHE A 123 -5.67 -5.38 -5.49
N ASN A 124 -6.72 -4.85 -6.10
CA ASN A 124 -7.81 -5.66 -6.66
C ASN A 124 -7.43 -6.21 -8.03
N LYS A 125 -7.52 -7.51 -8.19
CA LYS A 125 -7.42 -8.16 -9.51
C LYS A 125 -8.60 -7.71 -10.38
N ILE A 126 -8.31 -7.22 -11.59
CA ILE A 126 -9.33 -6.78 -12.56
C ILE A 126 -9.58 -7.89 -13.58
N PHE A 127 -8.53 -8.31 -14.27
CA PHE A 127 -8.60 -9.35 -15.31
C PHE A 127 -7.23 -10.00 -15.51
N MET A 128 -7.22 -11.01 -16.38
CA MET A 128 -6.00 -11.66 -16.87
C MET A 128 -6.07 -11.75 -18.40
N HIS A 129 -4.96 -11.43 -19.07
CA HIS A 129 -4.81 -11.55 -20.50
C HIS A 129 -3.42 -12.12 -20.85
N ARG A 130 -3.36 -13.19 -21.64
CA ARG A 130 -2.11 -13.83 -22.08
C ARG A 130 -1.11 -14.06 -20.93
N GLU A 131 -1.56 -14.69 -19.83
CA GLU A 131 -0.81 -14.95 -18.58
C GLU A 131 -0.40 -13.71 -17.79
N THR A 132 -0.67 -12.50 -18.27
CA THR A 132 -0.47 -11.25 -17.54
C THR A 132 -1.67 -10.95 -16.65
N ILE A 133 -1.45 -10.67 -15.37
CA ILE A 133 -2.51 -10.35 -14.40
C ILE A 133 -2.52 -8.85 -14.13
N PHE A 134 -3.70 -8.24 -14.23
CA PHE A 134 -3.91 -6.80 -14.07
C PHE A 134 -4.61 -6.49 -12.75
N PHE A 135 -4.05 -5.53 -12.01
CA PHE A 135 -4.54 -5.07 -10.72
C PHE A 135 -4.80 -3.56 -10.72
N ASP A 136 -5.72 -3.13 -9.86
CA ASP A 136 -6.01 -1.72 -9.56
C ASP A 136 -5.64 -1.41 -8.11
N ASP A 137 -4.88 -0.34 -7.89
CA ASP A 137 -4.50 0.13 -6.56
C ASP A 137 -4.61 1.66 -6.44
N TYR A 138 -5.06 2.11 -5.28
CA TYR A 138 -5.24 3.53 -5.00
C TYR A 138 -3.95 4.26 -4.63
N ALA A 139 -2.82 3.57 -4.53
CA ALA A 139 -1.53 4.13 -4.15
C ALA A 139 -1.18 5.35 -5.00
N HIS A 140 -1.06 6.50 -4.36
CA HIS A 140 -0.82 7.80 -4.98
C HIS A 140 0.15 8.68 -4.18
N HIS A 141 0.76 8.13 -3.13
CA HIS A 141 1.83 8.73 -2.34
C HIS A 141 3.09 7.86 -2.48
N PRO A 142 4.32 8.45 -2.45
CA PRO A 142 5.56 7.69 -2.62
C PRO A 142 5.69 6.48 -1.70
N THR A 143 5.32 6.64 -0.43
CA THR A 143 5.34 5.56 0.56
C THR A 143 4.38 4.43 0.20
N GLU A 144 3.16 4.77 -0.23
CA GLU A 144 2.16 3.77 -0.63
C GLU A 144 2.64 2.95 -1.83
N ILE A 145 3.14 3.63 -2.89
CA ILE A 145 3.69 2.98 -4.08
C ILE A 145 4.80 2.00 -3.69
N LYS A 146 5.74 2.45 -2.85
CA LYS A 146 6.85 1.62 -2.37
C LYS A 146 6.36 0.40 -1.61
N GLU A 147 5.41 0.55 -0.70
CA GLU A 147 4.88 -0.55 0.11
C GLU A 147 4.10 -1.57 -0.74
N VAL A 148 3.28 -1.11 -1.69
CA VAL A 148 2.58 -2.00 -2.63
C VAL A 148 3.58 -2.78 -3.48
N LEU A 149 4.53 -2.11 -4.12
CA LEU A 149 5.55 -2.76 -4.97
C LEU A 149 6.44 -3.73 -4.17
N ASN A 150 6.77 -3.42 -2.92
CA ASN A 150 7.49 -4.33 -2.03
C ASN A 150 6.67 -5.61 -1.76
N GLY A 151 5.39 -5.46 -1.43
CA GLY A 151 4.50 -6.59 -1.19
C GLY A 151 4.33 -7.46 -2.43
N VAL A 152 4.16 -6.83 -3.60
CA VAL A 152 4.04 -7.53 -4.88
C VAL A 152 5.32 -8.31 -5.21
N LYS A 153 6.49 -7.69 -5.06
CA LYS A 153 7.78 -8.37 -5.34
C LYS A 153 8.04 -9.56 -4.40
N GLN A 154 7.53 -9.50 -3.18
CA GLN A 154 7.62 -10.64 -2.24
C GLN A 154 6.67 -11.78 -2.60
N ALA A 155 5.46 -11.46 -3.07
CA ALA A 155 4.44 -12.45 -3.42
C ALA A 155 4.65 -13.06 -4.82
N TYR A 156 5.14 -12.25 -5.77
CA TYR A 156 5.35 -12.59 -7.18
C TYR A 156 6.85 -12.48 -7.51
N LYS A 157 7.59 -13.53 -7.18
CA LYS A 157 9.07 -13.53 -7.25
C LYS A 157 9.61 -13.69 -8.66
N GLU A 158 8.88 -14.40 -9.52
CA GLU A 158 9.30 -14.80 -10.87
C GLU A 158 8.67 -13.92 -11.95
N GLU A 159 7.58 -13.20 -11.61
CA GLU A 159 6.85 -12.38 -12.55
C GLU A 159 7.54 -11.01 -12.75
N GLU A 160 7.47 -10.49 -13.97
CA GLU A 160 7.86 -9.12 -14.30
C GLU A 160 6.79 -8.16 -13.75
N ILE A 161 7.21 -7.17 -12.97
CA ILE A 161 6.32 -6.22 -12.31
C ILE A 161 6.30 -4.91 -13.09
N ILE A 162 5.13 -4.52 -13.58
CA ILE A 162 4.91 -3.31 -14.36
C ILE A 162 3.94 -2.39 -13.60
N CYS A 163 4.40 -1.18 -13.28
CA CYS A 163 3.58 -0.18 -12.62
C CYS A 163 3.03 0.82 -13.66
N VAL A 164 1.72 0.87 -13.84
CA VAL A 164 1.03 1.90 -14.62
C VAL A 164 0.67 3.04 -13.67
N PHE A 165 1.47 4.10 -13.65
CA PHE A 165 1.36 5.16 -12.66
C PHE A 165 0.76 6.44 -13.22
N GLN A 166 -0.33 6.91 -12.59
CA GLN A 166 -0.91 8.23 -12.84
C GLN A 166 -0.66 9.15 -11.63
N PRO A 167 0.25 10.13 -11.74
CA PRO A 167 0.43 11.10 -10.67
C PRO A 167 -0.86 11.88 -10.39
N HIS A 168 -1.17 12.08 -9.12
CA HIS A 168 -2.37 12.78 -8.67
C HIS A 168 -1.99 14.05 -7.92
N ARG A 169 -2.47 15.21 -8.43
CA ARG A 169 -2.14 16.60 -8.07
C ARG A 169 -0.73 17.01 -8.49
N ILE A 170 -0.67 18.15 -9.12
CA ILE A 170 0.59 18.77 -9.58
C ILE A 170 1.44 19.21 -8.38
N SER A 171 0.81 19.83 -7.37
CA SER A 171 1.45 20.27 -6.15
C SER A 171 2.16 19.10 -5.44
N ARG A 172 1.45 18.00 -5.19
CA ARG A 172 2.03 16.80 -4.54
C ARG A 172 3.21 16.24 -5.32
N LEU A 173 3.08 16.13 -6.65
CA LEU A 173 4.18 15.64 -7.48
C LEU A 173 5.38 16.56 -7.44
N LYS A 174 5.18 17.88 -7.37
CA LYS A 174 6.25 18.86 -7.25
C LYS A 174 6.95 18.76 -5.91
N ASP A 175 6.18 18.72 -4.82
CA ASP A 175 6.71 18.74 -3.44
C ASP A 175 7.45 17.45 -3.08
N LEU A 176 6.97 16.28 -3.58
CA LEU A 176 7.51 14.95 -3.28
C LEU A 176 8.23 14.32 -4.49
N ARG A 177 8.79 15.14 -5.38
CA ARG A 177 9.33 14.69 -6.65
C ARG A 177 10.47 13.67 -6.50
N ASN A 178 11.36 13.88 -5.55
CA ASN A 178 12.49 12.99 -5.30
C ASN A 178 12.03 11.66 -4.71
N GLU A 179 11.09 11.70 -3.78
CA GLU A 179 10.48 10.53 -3.15
C GLU A 179 9.73 9.69 -4.19
N PHE A 180 8.91 10.34 -5.04
CA PHE A 180 8.24 9.65 -6.15
C PHE A 180 9.23 9.00 -7.09
N SER A 181 10.27 9.73 -7.52
CA SER A 181 11.23 9.19 -8.49
C SER A 181 12.00 7.97 -7.97
N SER A 182 12.08 7.77 -6.67
CA SER A 182 12.73 6.63 -6.01
C SER A 182 11.78 5.52 -5.53
N SER A 183 10.46 5.69 -5.73
CA SER A 183 9.46 4.75 -5.21
C SER A 183 9.28 3.48 -6.04
N PHE A 184 9.80 3.45 -7.27
CA PHE A 184 9.53 2.37 -8.23
C PHE A 184 10.62 1.29 -8.28
N ARG A 185 11.57 1.28 -7.37
CA ARG A 185 12.75 0.37 -7.36
C ARG A 185 12.42 -1.12 -7.37
N LYS A 186 11.20 -1.49 -7.01
CA LYS A 186 10.73 -2.88 -7.00
C LYS A 186 9.86 -3.24 -8.20
N ALA A 187 9.62 -2.30 -9.10
CA ALA A 187 9.09 -2.59 -10.43
C ALA A 187 10.22 -2.88 -11.41
N ASP A 188 9.93 -3.60 -12.48
CA ASP A 188 10.85 -3.82 -13.61
C ASP A 188 10.67 -2.72 -14.66
N SER A 189 9.45 -2.17 -14.77
CA SER A 189 9.16 -1.01 -15.62
C SER A 189 8.00 -0.17 -15.09
N VAL A 190 7.95 1.10 -15.53
CA VAL A 190 6.88 2.05 -15.23
C VAL A 190 6.29 2.58 -16.52
N ILE A 191 4.98 2.47 -16.66
CA ILE A 191 4.19 3.15 -17.67
C ILE A 191 3.63 4.41 -17.02
N LEU A 192 4.18 5.57 -17.38
CA LEU A 192 3.85 6.84 -16.76
C LEU A 192 2.74 7.53 -17.56
N CYS A 193 1.59 7.72 -16.91
CA CYS A 193 0.40 8.36 -17.46
C CYS A 193 0.40 9.87 -17.18
N PRO A 194 -0.38 10.69 -17.92
CA PRO A 194 -0.53 12.11 -17.66
C PRO A 194 -1.01 12.39 -16.23
N ILE A 195 -0.57 13.53 -15.69
CA ILE A 195 -0.94 13.94 -14.32
C ILE A 195 -2.45 14.21 -14.26
N TYR A 196 -3.10 13.62 -13.28
CA TYR A 196 -4.47 13.97 -12.91
C TYR A 196 -4.44 15.18 -11.97
N ALA A 197 -4.86 16.34 -12.49
CA ALA A 197 -4.71 17.61 -11.79
C ALA A 197 -5.64 17.79 -10.58
N ALA A 198 -6.78 17.07 -10.53
CA ALA A 198 -7.76 17.15 -9.43
C ALA A 198 -8.23 18.58 -9.13
N GLY A 199 -8.53 19.36 -10.17
CA GLY A 199 -8.98 20.76 -10.05
C GLY A 199 -7.85 21.78 -9.92
N GLU A 200 -6.59 21.36 -9.78
CA GLU A 200 -5.47 22.31 -9.78
C GLU A 200 -5.23 22.89 -11.18
N LYS A 201 -5.02 24.22 -11.27
CA LYS A 201 -4.65 24.87 -12.53
C LYS A 201 -3.27 24.37 -12.98
N LYS A 202 -3.16 23.92 -14.22
CA LYS A 202 -1.88 23.55 -14.83
C LYS A 202 -1.00 24.81 -14.91
N LYS A 203 -0.11 25.02 -13.95
CA LYS A 203 0.93 26.06 -14.09
C LYS A 203 1.94 25.59 -15.12
N LEU A 204 2.17 26.41 -16.15
CA LEU A 204 3.26 26.24 -17.12
C LEU A 204 4.59 26.08 -16.36
N GLY A 205 5.25 24.93 -16.51
CA GLY A 205 6.59 24.71 -15.94
C GLY A 205 6.91 23.31 -15.44
N PHE A 206 5.92 22.42 -15.27
CA PHE A 206 6.26 21.04 -14.92
C PHE A 206 6.67 20.26 -16.17
N LYS A 207 7.97 20.04 -16.32
CA LYS A 207 8.53 19.25 -17.44
C LYS A 207 8.37 17.76 -17.13
N TYR A 208 7.27 17.16 -17.56
CA TYR A 208 6.89 15.75 -17.36
C TYR A 208 7.98 14.79 -17.82
N TYR A 209 8.63 15.08 -18.94
CA TYR A 209 9.77 14.31 -19.44
C TYR A 209 10.95 14.29 -18.46
N ASN A 210 11.21 15.40 -17.76
CA ASN A 210 12.28 15.46 -16.76
C ASN A 210 11.95 14.59 -15.53
N PHE A 211 10.68 14.42 -15.21
CA PHE A 211 10.27 13.51 -14.14
C PHE A 211 10.49 12.05 -14.55
N ALA A 212 10.16 11.67 -15.79
CA ALA A 212 10.48 10.35 -16.32
C ALA A 212 11.97 10.04 -16.24
N LYS A 213 12.84 10.98 -16.66
CA LYS A 213 14.30 10.84 -16.51
C LYS A 213 14.75 10.64 -15.06
N GLN A 214 14.11 11.33 -14.12
CA GLN A 214 14.43 11.13 -12.69
C GLN A 214 14.00 9.75 -12.19
N ILE A 215 12.87 9.21 -12.62
CA ILE A 215 12.44 7.84 -12.28
C ILE A 215 13.50 6.85 -12.80
N ILE A 216 13.94 6.97 -14.05
CA ILE A 216 14.99 6.12 -14.63
C ILE A 216 16.26 6.17 -13.76
N LYS A 217 16.72 7.39 -13.42
CA LYS A 217 17.93 7.58 -12.62
C LYS A 217 17.81 7.01 -11.21
N ASN A 218 16.71 7.33 -10.49
CA ASN A 218 16.59 7.09 -9.05
C ASN A 218 16.02 5.70 -8.71
N SER A 219 15.16 5.17 -9.57
CA SER A 219 14.59 3.82 -9.41
C SER A 219 15.27 2.75 -10.24
N LYS A 220 16.08 3.13 -11.26
CA LYS A 220 16.78 2.23 -12.18
C LYS A 220 15.83 1.27 -12.92
N VAL A 221 14.70 1.78 -13.38
CA VAL A 221 13.65 1.07 -14.10
C VAL A 221 13.46 1.62 -15.50
N ARG A 222 12.93 0.82 -16.42
CA ARG A 222 12.48 1.29 -17.73
C ARG A 222 11.23 2.16 -17.55
N VAL A 223 11.14 3.25 -18.30
CA VAL A 223 9.96 4.14 -18.25
C VAL A 223 9.40 4.33 -19.64
N TYR A 224 8.10 4.07 -19.79
CA TYR A 224 7.33 4.32 -21.00
C TYR A 224 6.32 5.44 -20.72
N LEU A 225 6.07 6.30 -21.69
CA LEU A 225 5.10 7.39 -21.59
C LEU A 225 3.87 7.07 -22.44
N VAL A 226 2.69 7.24 -21.85
CA VAL A 226 1.41 7.13 -22.59
C VAL A 226 0.62 8.41 -22.41
N LYS A 227 -0.13 8.82 -23.43
CA LYS A 227 -0.89 10.08 -23.44
C LYS A 227 -2.33 9.90 -22.96
N ASP A 228 -2.90 8.71 -23.18
CA ASP A 228 -4.30 8.39 -22.90
C ASP A 228 -4.51 6.87 -22.76
N GLN A 229 -5.74 6.47 -22.46
CA GLN A 229 -6.12 5.06 -22.28
C GLN A 229 -5.98 4.21 -23.56
N TYR A 230 -6.16 4.82 -24.74
CA TYR A 230 -6.05 4.09 -26.02
C TYR A 230 -4.60 3.75 -26.33
N GLN A 231 -3.68 4.71 -26.05
CA GLN A 231 -2.25 4.45 -26.17
C GLN A 231 -1.78 3.40 -25.14
N LEU A 232 -2.34 3.43 -23.92
CA LEU A 232 -2.09 2.39 -22.92
C LEU A 232 -2.59 1.02 -23.42
N GLY A 233 -3.79 0.93 -24.00
CA GLY A 233 -4.36 -0.29 -24.58
C GLY A 233 -3.49 -0.83 -25.72
N LYS A 234 -3.08 0.03 -26.67
CA LYS A 234 -2.16 -0.35 -27.75
C LYS A 234 -0.84 -0.88 -27.22
N PHE A 235 -0.24 -0.21 -26.22
CA PHE A 235 0.98 -0.67 -25.58
C PHE A 235 0.78 -2.03 -24.91
N ALA A 236 -0.32 -2.19 -24.17
CA ALA A 236 -0.65 -3.44 -23.48
C ALA A 236 -0.78 -4.60 -24.47
N LYS A 237 -1.55 -4.42 -25.54
CA LYS A 237 -1.75 -5.43 -26.59
C LYS A 237 -0.43 -5.91 -27.23
N GLN A 238 0.52 -4.99 -27.42
CA GLN A 238 1.78 -5.25 -28.10
C GLN A 238 2.88 -5.80 -27.18
N ASN A 239 2.88 -5.42 -25.88
CA ASN A 239 4.03 -5.62 -25.00
C ASN A 239 3.73 -6.40 -23.72
N LEU A 240 2.43 -6.50 -23.31
CA LEU A 240 2.06 -7.13 -22.05
C LEU A 240 1.52 -8.56 -22.30
N TYR A 241 2.45 -9.50 -22.36
CA TYR A 241 2.18 -10.93 -22.49
C TYR A 241 3.17 -11.73 -21.62
N GLY A 242 2.81 -12.99 -21.31
CA GLY A 242 3.57 -13.88 -20.45
C GLY A 242 3.38 -13.53 -18.95
N LYS A 243 4.17 -14.15 -18.10
CA LYS A 243 4.05 -14.06 -16.63
C LYS A 243 4.41 -12.66 -16.10
N LYS A 244 3.45 -11.74 -16.18
CA LYS A 244 3.61 -10.36 -15.72
C LYS A 244 2.53 -9.97 -14.73
N ILE A 245 2.88 -9.05 -13.85
CA ILE A 245 1.94 -8.37 -12.92
C ILE A 245 1.91 -6.90 -13.31
N VAL A 246 0.75 -6.44 -13.74
CA VAL A 246 0.50 -5.05 -14.14
C VAL A 246 -0.37 -4.39 -13.09
N ILE A 247 0.08 -3.29 -12.52
CA ILE A 247 -0.64 -2.61 -11.43
C ILE A 247 -0.89 -1.16 -11.82
N GLY A 248 -2.17 -0.80 -12.00
CA GLY A 248 -2.60 0.58 -12.14
C GLY A 248 -2.58 1.27 -10.79
N MET A 249 -1.78 2.32 -10.64
CA MET A 249 -1.62 3.07 -9.39
C MET A 249 -1.96 4.54 -9.56
N GLY A 250 -2.83 5.03 -8.67
CA GLY A 250 -3.21 6.44 -8.62
C GLY A 250 -4.61 6.69 -8.07
N ALA A 251 -4.87 7.93 -7.62
CA ALA A 251 -6.17 8.35 -7.08
C ALA A 251 -7.08 9.01 -8.13
N GLY A 252 -6.62 9.11 -9.38
CA GLY A 252 -7.34 9.74 -10.48
C GLY A 252 -8.10 8.75 -11.37
N SER A 253 -8.14 9.05 -12.67
CA SER A 253 -8.86 8.27 -13.70
C SER A 253 -8.21 6.94 -14.04
N ILE A 254 -7.03 6.63 -13.55
CA ILE A 254 -6.30 5.40 -13.90
C ILE A 254 -7.10 4.14 -13.60
N SER A 255 -7.88 4.12 -12.53
CA SER A 255 -8.75 2.98 -12.20
C SER A 255 -9.76 2.68 -13.32
N ASN A 256 -10.34 3.73 -13.92
CA ASN A 256 -11.24 3.58 -15.06
C ASN A 256 -10.48 3.07 -16.29
N TRP A 257 -9.29 3.64 -16.58
CA TRP A 257 -8.45 3.16 -17.68
C TRP A 257 -8.12 1.68 -17.55
N MET A 258 -7.75 1.24 -16.34
CA MET A 258 -7.44 -0.18 -16.09
C MET A 258 -8.65 -1.09 -16.28
N ARG A 259 -9.86 -0.63 -15.95
CA ARG A 259 -11.11 -1.40 -16.13
C ARG A 259 -11.56 -1.46 -17.60
N GLU A 260 -11.22 -0.46 -18.39
CA GLU A 260 -11.49 -0.42 -19.83
C GLU A 260 -10.46 -1.22 -20.65
N LEU A 261 -9.28 -1.52 -20.09
CA LEU A 261 -8.24 -2.28 -20.80
C LEU A 261 -8.71 -3.61 -21.42
N PRO A 262 -9.58 -4.43 -20.77
CA PRO A 262 -10.07 -5.66 -21.38
C PRO A 262 -10.70 -5.48 -22.76
N HIS A 263 -11.27 -4.29 -23.03
CA HIS A 263 -11.89 -3.95 -24.31
C HIS A 263 -10.88 -3.40 -25.34
N LEU A 264 -9.63 -3.15 -24.93
CA LEU A 264 -8.58 -2.51 -25.74
C LEU A 264 -7.42 -3.46 -26.10
N VAL A 265 -7.38 -4.69 -25.52
CA VAL A 265 -6.28 -5.65 -25.67
C VAL A 265 -6.67 -6.91 -26.42
#